data_f2355f7ca99404117db00abff91a187f
#
_entry.id   f2355f7ca99404117db00abff91a187f
#
_cell.length_a   1.000
_cell.length_b   1.000
_cell.length_c   1.000
_cell.angle_alpha   90.00
_cell.angle_beta   90.00
_cell.angle_gamma   90.00
#
_symmetry.space_group_name_H-M   'P 1'
#
loop_
_entity.id
_entity.type
_entity.pdbx_description
1 polymer ?
#
loop_
_entity_poly.entity_id
_entity_poly.type
_entity_poly.pdbx_seq_one_letter_code
_entity_poly.pdbx_strand_id
1 'polypeptide(L)'
;YLSLKPEYIREFTKRNTSEERKLAFQQIDYFFSNYVDQGLEKLERFKTQLIPLLEEHQSIEITIKGFASPLAKSDYNTNLSKRRISSLMNYFNSTDNGKLKSYIDEGRLIIHAAPFGESTSSKSANDDGNNIKESIYSPRAAMERRIEIQEVIFHN
;
A
#
# COMPACT_ATOMS: atom_id res chain seq x y z
N TYR A 1 5.97 0.18 -5.03
CA TYR A 1 5.84 1.33 -5.94
C TYR A 1 7.18 2.00 -6.29
N LEU A 2 8.07 2.25 -5.32
CA LEU A 2 9.32 3.01 -5.58
C LEU A 2 10.15 2.44 -6.73
N SER A 3 10.32 1.13 -6.80
CA SER A 3 11.05 0.48 -7.90
C SER A 3 10.38 0.62 -9.27
N LEU A 4 9.09 0.92 -9.28
CA LEU A 4 8.29 1.10 -10.50
C LEU A 4 8.11 2.57 -10.89
N LYS A 5 8.63 3.52 -10.11
CA LYS A 5 8.49 4.96 -10.38
C LYS A 5 8.87 5.34 -11.82
N PRO A 6 10.00 4.90 -12.38
CA PRO A 6 10.36 5.23 -13.76
C PRO A 6 9.33 4.75 -14.79
N GLU A 7 8.77 3.55 -14.58
CA GLU A 7 7.74 3.01 -15.46
C GLU A 7 6.44 3.82 -15.38
N TYR A 8 5.99 4.17 -14.17
CA TYR A 8 4.83 5.03 -13.96
C TYR A 8 4.99 6.39 -14.64
N ILE A 9 6.15 7.04 -14.48
CA ILE A 9 6.45 8.32 -15.15
C ILE A 9 6.36 8.15 -16.65
N ARG A 10 7.05 7.16 -17.21
CA ARG A 10 7.09 6.92 -18.66
C ARG A 10 5.69 6.70 -19.23
N GLU A 11 4.90 5.84 -18.62
CA GLU A 11 3.59 5.45 -19.14
C GLU A 11 2.52 6.53 -18.93
N PHE A 12 2.49 7.16 -17.77
CA PHE A 12 1.49 8.18 -17.47
C PHE A 12 1.74 9.51 -18.19
N THR A 13 3.00 9.83 -18.51
CA THR A 13 3.34 11.09 -19.21
C THR A 13 3.26 11.00 -20.73
N LYS A 14 2.84 9.88 -21.31
CA LYS A 14 2.56 9.75 -22.74
C LYS A 14 1.34 10.61 -23.12
N ARG A 15 1.58 11.83 -23.56
CA ARG A 15 0.57 12.82 -23.97
C ARG A 15 0.94 13.45 -25.32
N ASN A 16 -0.05 14.07 -25.96
CA ASN A 16 0.12 14.62 -27.29
C ASN A 16 0.87 15.97 -27.27
N THR A 17 0.63 16.81 -26.27
CA THR A 17 1.26 18.12 -26.17
C THR A 17 2.32 18.19 -25.08
N SER A 18 3.19 19.20 -25.17
CA SER A 18 4.23 19.46 -24.18
C SER A 18 3.65 19.85 -22.83
N GLU A 19 2.61 20.68 -22.83
CA GLU A 19 1.91 21.14 -21.62
C GLU A 19 1.24 19.98 -20.91
N GLU A 20 0.54 19.11 -21.65
CA GLU A 20 -0.09 17.92 -21.08
C GLU A 20 0.93 16.96 -20.48
N ARG A 21 2.09 16.76 -21.13
CA ARG A 21 3.17 15.95 -20.58
C ARG A 21 3.73 16.53 -19.28
N LYS A 22 3.93 17.84 -19.24
CA LYS A 22 4.42 18.53 -18.04
C LYS A 22 3.43 18.39 -16.88
N LEU A 23 2.14 18.60 -17.13
CA LEU A 23 1.11 18.43 -16.11
C LEU A 23 1.02 16.99 -15.60
N ALA A 24 1.05 16.02 -16.50
CA ALA A 24 1.05 14.59 -16.14
C ALA A 24 2.28 14.22 -15.30
N PHE A 25 3.46 14.74 -15.65
CA PHE A 25 4.67 14.54 -14.85
C PHE A 25 4.50 15.12 -13.43
N GLN A 26 3.99 16.34 -13.31
CA GLN A 26 3.75 16.97 -12.00
C GLN A 26 2.78 16.15 -11.15
N GLN A 27 1.72 15.60 -11.73
CA GLN A 27 0.75 14.77 -11.02
C GLN A 27 1.37 13.45 -10.52
N ILE A 28 2.14 12.76 -11.35
CA ILE A 28 2.74 11.48 -10.96
C ILE A 28 3.89 11.70 -9.97
N ASP A 29 4.68 12.74 -10.13
CA ASP A 29 5.75 13.09 -9.19
C ASP A 29 5.18 13.47 -7.82
N TYR A 30 4.10 14.24 -7.78
CA TYR A 30 3.37 14.56 -6.55
C TYR A 30 2.87 13.29 -5.85
N PHE A 31 2.30 12.34 -6.61
CA PHE A 31 1.85 11.07 -6.05
C PHE A 31 2.99 10.31 -5.38
N PHE A 32 4.13 10.14 -6.05
CA PHE A 32 5.27 9.45 -5.48
C PHE A 32 5.83 10.17 -4.25
N SER A 33 6.00 11.48 -4.30
CA SER A 33 6.57 12.26 -3.19
C SER A 33 5.64 12.31 -1.97
N ASN A 34 4.34 12.45 -2.16
CA ASN A 34 3.40 12.70 -1.06
C ASN A 34 2.67 11.44 -0.58
N TYR A 35 2.51 10.42 -1.40
CA TYR A 35 1.81 9.19 -1.00
C TYR A 35 2.73 8.00 -0.85
N VAL A 36 3.68 7.81 -1.76
CA VAL A 36 4.57 6.64 -1.69
C VAL A 36 5.71 6.88 -0.70
N ASP A 37 6.47 7.95 -0.85
CA ASP A 37 7.61 8.26 0.04
C ASP A 37 7.14 8.54 1.47
N GLN A 38 6.12 9.37 1.65
CA GLN A 38 5.55 9.65 2.98
C GLN A 38 4.86 8.43 3.59
N GLY A 39 4.24 7.57 2.77
CA GLY A 39 3.67 6.31 3.22
C GLY A 39 4.73 5.38 3.79
N LEU A 40 5.88 5.29 3.13
CA LEU A 40 7.03 4.53 3.64
C LEU A 40 7.57 5.12 4.95
N GLU A 41 7.75 6.44 5.04
CA GLU A 41 8.16 7.10 6.27
C GLU A 41 7.19 6.85 7.43
N LYS A 42 5.87 6.89 7.18
CA LYS A 42 4.86 6.57 8.19
C LYS A 42 4.96 5.13 8.66
N LEU A 43 5.21 4.19 7.75
CA LEU A 43 5.42 2.78 8.09
C LEU A 43 6.67 2.58 8.95
N GLU A 44 7.77 3.24 8.64
CA GLU A 44 8.99 3.22 9.42
C GLU A 44 8.79 3.79 10.84
N ARG A 45 8.08 4.90 10.96
CA ARG A 45 7.72 5.49 12.26
C ARG A 45 6.82 4.56 13.07
N PHE A 46 5.81 3.97 12.44
CA PHE A 46 4.92 3.01 13.08
C PHE A 46 5.71 1.82 13.64
N LYS A 47 6.60 1.23 12.84
CA LYS A 47 7.48 0.15 13.26
C LYS A 47 8.35 0.56 14.46
N THR A 48 8.97 1.74 14.40
CA THR A 48 9.83 2.26 15.47
C THR A 48 9.07 2.45 16.79
N GLN A 49 7.80 2.84 16.73
CA GLN A 49 6.93 2.99 17.90
C GLN A 49 6.40 1.65 18.41
N LEU A 50 6.19 0.69 17.52
CA LEU A 50 5.60 -0.60 17.84
C LEU A 50 6.52 -1.45 18.75
N ILE A 51 7.82 -1.40 18.56
CA ILE A 51 8.79 -2.20 19.31
C ILE A 51 8.76 -1.87 20.81
N PRO A 52 8.88 -0.59 21.26
CA PRO A 52 8.75 -0.26 22.68
C PRO A 52 7.39 -0.67 23.27
N LEU A 53 6.31 -0.52 22.50
CA LEU A 53 4.98 -0.91 22.94
C LEU A 53 4.86 -2.43 23.15
N LEU A 54 5.53 -3.23 22.33
CA LEU A 54 5.63 -4.67 22.53
C LEU A 54 6.47 -5.06 23.75
N GLU A 55 7.36 -4.19 24.19
CA GLU A 55 8.12 -4.39 25.42
C GLU A 55 7.28 -4.07 26.66
N GLU A 56 6.34 -3.11 26.57
CA GLU A 56 5.46 -2.69 27.67
C GLU A 56 4.20 -3.56 27.81
N HIS A 57 3.65 -4.08 26.72
CA HIS A 57 2.41 -4.83 26.70
C HIS A 57 2.65 -6.33 26.51
N GLN A 58 1.74 -7.16 27.03
CA GLN A 58 1.83 -8.61 26.88
C GLN A 58 1.70 -9.02 25.41
N SER A 59 0.73 -8.45 24.71
CA SER A 59 0.56 -8.63 23.26
C SER A 59 -0.13 -7.45 22.61
N ILE A 60 0.07 -7.33 21.31
CA ILE A 60 -0.56 -6.30 20.47
C ILE A 60 -1.19 -6.99 19.25
N GLU A 61 -2.45 -6.66 18.98
CA GLU A 61 -3.15 -7.10 17.79
C GLU A 61 -3.28 -5.95 16.80
N ILE A 62 -2.99 -6.21 15.53
CA ILE A 62 -3.09 -5.24 14.43
C ILE A 62 -4.00 -5.80 13.36
N THR A 63 -4.96 -5.01 12.92
CA THR A 63 -5.80 -5.34 11.76
C THR A 63 -5.35 -4.53 10.55
N ILE A 64 -5.05 -5.24 9.46
CA ILE A 64 -4.58 -4.67 8.19
C ILE A 64 -5.60 -4.95 7.11
N LYS A 65 -6.00 -3.92 6.36
CA LYS A 65 -6.86 -4.03 5.18
C LYS A 65 -6.09 -3.74 3.90
N GLY A 66 -6.28 -4.59 2.89
CA GLY A 66 -5.76 -4.39 1.54
C GLY A 66 -6.85 -3.93 0.60
N PHE A 67 -6.55 -2.99 -0.27
CA PHE A 67 -7.45 -2.45 -1.29
C PHE A 67 -6.88 -2.70 -2.69
N ALA A 68 -7.74 -2.74 -3.69
CA ALA A 68 -7.37 -2.86 -5.09
C ALA A 68 -8.15 -1.86 -5.94
N SER A 69 -7.60 -1.45 -7.07
CA SER A 69 -8.32 -0.60 -8.03
C SER A 69 -9.39 -1.42 -8.76
N PRO A 70 -10.49 -0.78 -9.25
CA PRO A 70 -11.56 -1.46 -9.96
C PRO A 70 -11.18 -1.81 -11.41
N LEU A 71 -10.02 -2.43 -11.62
CA LEU A 71 -9.50 -2.77 -12.96
C LEU A 71 -9.92 -4.16 -13.44
N ALA A 72 -10.23 -5.06 -12.52
CA ALA A 72 -10.47 -6.47 -12.83
C ALA A 72 -11.62 -7.04 -12.01
N LYS A 73 -11.93 -8.32 -12.24
CA LYS A 73 -12.95 -9.03 -11.47
C LYS A 73 -12.60 -9.08 -9.98
N SER A 74 -13.62 -9.13 -9.14
CA SER A 74 -13.54 -9.13 -7.68
C SER A 74 -12.54 -10.16 -7.12
N ASP A 75 -12.55 -11.40 -7.63
CA ASP A 75 -11.63 -12.45 -7.18
C ASP A 75 -10.17 -12.11 -7.47
N TYR A 76 -9.91 -11.52 -8.63
CA TYR A 76 -8.56 -11.07 -9.01
C TYR A 76 -8.09 -9.94 -8.06
N ASN A 77 -8.95 -8.96 -7.81
CA ASN A 77 -8.67 -7.85 -6.90
C ASN A 77 -8.45 -8.32 -5.45
N THR A 78 -9.22 -9.30 -4.99
CA THR A 78 -9.02 -9.93 -3.69
C THR A 78 -7.63 -10.58 -3.61
N ASN A 79 -7.21 -11.30 -4.63
CA ASN A 79 -5.89 -11.92 -4.69
C ASN A 79 -4.76 -10.88 -4.74
N LEU A 80 -4.95 -9.76 -5.44
CA LEU A 80 -4.00 -8.64 -5.43
C LEU A 80 -3.88 -8.01 -4.04
N SER A 81 -4.98 -7.82 -3.34
CA SER A 81 -4.98 -7.32 -1.96
C SER A 81 -4.21 -8.25 -1.02
N LYS A 82 -4.43 -9.56 -1.13
CA LYS A 82 -3.67 -10.57 -0.37
C LYS A 82 -2.17 -10.51 -0.63
N ARG A 83 -1.75 -10.34 -1.89
CA ARG A 83 -0.33 -10.21 -2.26
C ARG A 83 0.30 -8.96 -1.63
N ARG A 84 -0.42 -7.84 -1.59
CA ARG A 84 0.06 -6.61 -0.95
C ARG A 84 0.20 -6.77 0.56
N ILE A 85 -0.76 -7.41 1.20
CA ILE A 85 -0.68 -7.76 2.61
C ILE A 85 0.54 -8.67 2.86
N SER A 86 0.75 -9.68 2.01
CA SER A 86 1.93 -10.57 2.11
C SER A 86 3.24 -9.80 1.96
N SER A 87 3.30 -8.78 1.10
CA SER A 87 4.48 -7.92 0.97
C SER A 87 4.77 -7.13 2.25
N LEU A 88 3.73 -6.62 2.92
CA LEU A 88 3.89 -5.96 4.21
C LEU A 88 4.34 -6.93 5.29
N MET A 89 3.80 -8.16 5.32
CA MET A 89 4.22 -9.21 6.24
C MET A 89 5.70 -9.57 6.04
N ASN A 90 6.14 -9.70 4.78
CA ASN A 90 7.54 -9.95 4.47
C ASN A 90 8.45 -8.79 4.95
N TYR A 91 7.99 -7.56 4.82
CA TYR A 91 8.69 -6.39 5.34
C TYR A 91 8.84 -6.49 6.88
N PHE A 92 7.76 -6.77 7.60
CA PHE A 92 7.82 -6.93 9.06
C PHE A 92 8.71 -8.09 9.49
N ASN A 93 8.71 -9.19 8.75
CA ASN A 93 9.53 -10.35 9.05
C ASN A 93 11.03 -10.12 8.84
N SER A 94 11.40 -9.23 7.92
CA SER A 94 12.81 -8.98 7.55
C SER A 94 13.41 -7.73 8.19
N THR A 95 12.58 -6.81 8.70
CA THR A 95 13.04 -5.55 9.24
C THR A 95 13.70 -5.71 10.61
N ASP A 96 14.63 -4.84 10.96
CA ASP A 96 15.34 -4.79 12.25
C ASP A 96 15.94 -6.15 12.66
N ASN A 97 16.59 -6.84 11.70
CA ASN A 97 17.18 -8.16 11.89
C ASN A 97 16.17 -9.22 12.39
N GLY A 98 14.91 -9.11 11.99
CA GLY A 98 13.85 -10.05 12.38
C GLY A 98 13.29 -9.83 13.78
N LYS A 99 13.47 -8.68 14.40
CA LYS A 99 12.97 -8.39 15.74
C LYS A 99 11.44 -8.48 15.81
N LEU A 100 10.73 -7.89 14.84
CA LEU A 100 9.26 -8.02 14.77
C LEU A 100 8.81 -9.45 14.48
N LYS A 101 9.57 -10.18 13.67
CA LYS A 101 9.30 -11.59 13.42
C LYS A 101 9.33 -12.42 14.70
N SER A 102 10.29 -12.17 15.60
CA SER A 102 10.35 -12.85 16.89
C SER A 102 9.07 -12.65 17.68
N TYR A 103 8.57 -11.42 17.77
CA TYR A 103 7.30 -11.14 18.45
C TYR A 103 6.09 -11.80 17.78
N ILE A 104 6.09 -11.94 16.46
CA ILE A 104 5.05 -12.69 15.74
C ILE A 104 5.13 -14.17 16.08
N ASP A 105 6.31 -14.76 16.04
CA ASP A 105 6.53 -16.19 16.35
C ASP A 105 6.19 -16.52 17.81
N GLU A 106 6.41 -15.60 18.73
CA GLU A 106 6.04 -15.72 20.15
C GLU A 106 4.54 -15.48 20.41
N GLY A 107 3.76 -15.09 19.42
CA GLY A 107 2.34 -14.76 19.56
C GLY A 107 2.08 -13.44 20.32
N ARG A 108 3.08 -12.57 20.46
CA ARG A 108 2.98 -11.26 21.09
C ARG A 108 2.59 -10.16 20.11
N LEU A 109 2.91 -10.33 18.83
CA LEU A 109 2.40 -9.49 17.75
C LEU A 109 1.49 -10.32 16.86
N ILE A 110 0.20 -10.04 16.90
CA ILE A 110 -0.82 -10.76 16.16
C ILE A 110 -1.33 -9.86 15.03
N ILE A 111 -1.25 -10.33 13.81
CA ILE A 111 -1.64 -9.57 12.62
C ILE A 111 -2.83 -10.23 11.95
N HIS A 112 -3.96 -9.52 11.94
CA HIS A 112 -5.18 -9.93 11.24
C HIS A 112 -5.21 -9.26 9.86
N ALA A 113 -5.29 -10.06 8.81
CA ALA A 113 -5.33 -9.60 7.44
C ALA A 113 -6.76 -9.68 6.89
N ALA A 114 -7.28 -8.56 6.42
CA ALA A 114 -8.59 -8.46 5.78
C ALA A 114 -8.43 -7.94 4.35
N PRO A 115 -8.33 -8.83 3.33
CA PRO A 115 -8.28 -8.39 1.95
C PRO A 115 -9.66 -7.88 1.50
N PHE A 116 -9.69 -6.68 0.95
CA PHE A 116 -10.87 -6.08 0.32
C PHE A 116 -10.68 -6.02 -1.19
N GLY A 117 -11.73 -6.33 -1.93
CA GLY A 117 -11.76 -6.14 -3.36
C GLY A 117 -12.10 -4.69 -3.75
N GLU A 118 -12.53 -4.53 -4.98
CA GLU A 118 -12.89 -3.24 -5.58
C GLU A 118 -14.11 -2.55 -4.95
N SER A 119 -14.91 -3.26 -4.16
CA SER A 119 -16.15 -2.72 -3.55
C SER A 119 -15.93 -1.48 -2.68
N THR A 120 -14.69 -1.24 -2.25
CA THR A 120 -14.29 -0.08 -1.44
C THR A 120 -13.47 0.93 -2.23
N SER A 121 -13.27 0.72 -3.53
CA SER A 121 -12.53 1.61 -4.41
C SER A 121 -13.30 2.90 -4.67
N SER A 122 -12.55 3.98 -4.92
CA SER A 122 -13.12 5.27 -5.30
C SER A 122 -13.82 5.18 -6.66
N LYS A 123 -15.01 5.77 -6.75
CA LYS A 123 -15.72 5.93 -8.03
C LYS A 123 -14.98 6.82 -9.04
N SER A 124 -13.98 7.58 -8.58
CA SER A 124 -13.15 8.41 -9.46
C SER A 124 -12.01 7.65 -10.13
N ALA A 125 -11.73 6.43 -9.70
CA ALA A 125 -10.74 5.57 -10.36
C ALA A 125 -11.32 5.02 -11.67
N ASN A 126 -10.50 5.03 -12.71
CA ASN A 126 -10.87 4.47 -14.00
C ASN A 126 -10.44 3.00 -14.05
N ASP A 127 -11.33 2.11 -14.49
CA ASP A 127 -11.10 0.67 -14.66
C ASP A 127 -11.13 0.21 -16.13
N ASP A 128 -11.08 1.14 -17.09
CA ASP A 128 -11.00 0.81 -18.51
C ASP A 128 -9.65 0.15 -18.84
N GLY A 129 -9.68 -1.15 -19.07
CA GLY A 129 -8.50 -1.93 -19.43
C GLY A 129 -7.84 -1.52 -20.76
N ASN A 130 -8.55 -0.77 -21.62
CA ASN A 130 -7.99 -0.22 -22.85
C ASN A 130 -7.26 1.11 -22.63
N ASN A 131 -7.55 1.79 -21.53
CA ASN A 131 -6.89 3.04 -21.15
C ASN A 131 -5.88 2.82 -20.02
N ILE A 132 -4.75 2.20 -20.35
CA ILE A 132 -3.70 1.82 -19.40
C ILE A 132 -3.18 3.03 -18.59
N LYS A 133 -3.07 4.21 -19.20
CA LYS A 133 -2.62 5.43 -18.50
C LYS A 133 -3.50 5.77 -17.32
N GLU A 134 -4.81 5.71 -17.49
CA GLU A 134 -5.76 6.10 -16.47
C GLU A 134 -6.11 4.95 -15.50
N SER A 135 -6.11 3.71 -15.98
CA SER A 135 -6.52 2.56 -15.18
C SER A 135 -5.37 1.92 -14.38
N ILE A 136 -4.14 1.98 -14.87
CA ILE A 136 -2.98 1.37 -14.19
C ILE A 136 -2.03 2.42 -13.64
N TYR A 137 -1.60 3.36 -14.47
CA TYR A 137 -0.51 4.29 -14.15
C TYR A 137 -0.99 5.63 -13.60
N SER A 138 -2.29 5.92 -13.58
CA SER A 138 -2.79 7.16 -12.99
C SER A 138 -2.58 7.17 -11.47
N PRO A 139 -2.31 8.34 -10.87
CA PRO A 139 -2.24 8.48 -9.41
C PRO A 139 -3.51 8.01 -8.70
N ARG A 140 -4.69 8.28 -9.25
CA ARG A 140 -5.98 7.85 -8.68
C ARG A 140 -6.09 6.34 -8.59
N ALA A 141 -5.80 5.62 -9.68
CA ALA A 141 -5.83 4.16 -9.70
C ALA A 141 -4.75 3.56 -8.77
N ALA A 142 -3.56 4.17 -8.72
CA ALA A 142 -2.50 3.74 -7.82
C ALA A 142 -2.87 3.92 -6.34
N MET A 143 -3.57 5.01 -5.97
CA MET A 143 -4.04 5.24 -4.60
C MET A 143 -5.07 4.20 -4.15
N GLU A 144 -5.90 3.66 -5.04
CA GLU A 144 -6.83 2.59 -4.70
C GLU A 144 -6.13 1.26 -4.39
N ARG A 145 -4.90 1.08 -4.86
CA ARG A 145 -4.08 -0.10 -4.64
C ARG A 145 -3.19 0.07 -3.42
N ARG A 146 -3.80 0.15 -2.25
CA ARG A 146 -3.11 0.43 -0.98
C ARG A 146 -3.39 -0.63 0.07
N ILE A 147 -2.65 -0.54 1.15
CA ILE A 147 -2.94 -1.21 2.41
C ILE A 147 -3.05 -0.16 3.52
N GLU A 148 -3.89 -0.44 4.49
CA GLU A 148 -4.10 0.42 5.65
C GLU A 148 -4.07 -0.38 6.94
N ILE A 149 -3.43 0.17 7.97
CA ILE A 149 -3.55 -0.32 9.34
C ILE A 149 -4.80 0.31 9.91
N GLN A 150 -5.80 -0.52 10.24
CA GLN A 150 -7.13 -0.06 10.64
C GLN A 150 -7.29 0.02 12.15
N GLU A 151 -6.69 -0.90 12.87
CA GLU A 151 -6.89 -1.04 14.29
C GLU A 151 -5.65 -1.58 14.96
N VAL A 152 -5.39 -1.10 16.18
CA VAL A 152 -4.32 -1.60 17.05
C VAL A 152 -4.93 -1.82 18.43
N ILE A 153 -4.86 -3.03 18.95
CA ILE A 153 -5.39 -3.41 20.26
C ILE A 153 -4.23 -3.83 21.15
N PHE A 154 -4.17 -3.26 22.34
CA PHE A 154 -3.15 -3.58 23.36
C PHE A 154 -3.73 -4.52 24.41
N HIS A 155 -2.99 -5.57 24.75
CA HIS A 155 -3.30 -6.48 25.84
C HIS A 155 -2.22 -6.39 26.92
N ASN A 156 -2.66 -6.20 28.13
CA ASN A 156 -1.79 -6.10 29.31
C ASN A 156 -1.79 -7.40 30.12
#